data_c2a2c8821f70ef7253831fe30218d2a7
#
_entry.id   c2a2c8821f70ef7253831fe30218d2a7
#
_cell.length_a   1.000
_cell.length_b   1.000
_cell.length_c   1.000
_cell.angle_alpha   90.00
_cell.angle_beta   90.00
_cell.angle_gamma   90.00
#
_symmetry.space_group_name_H-M   'P 1'
#
loop_
_entity.id
_entity.type
_entity.pdbx_description
1 polymer ?
#
loop_
_entity_poly.entity_id
_entity_poly.type
_entity_poly.pdbx_seq_one_letter_code
_entity_poly.pdbx_strand_id
1 'polypeptide(L)'
;MRLDQRMISTFDGERLFVSFSELGHKHWIIMTHGVGEHSGRHHHIAAYFSQFANVCLYDLRGHGKSSGERAYVNDFFSFSRDLMEVMSYLKEEFKMTHYILYAHSMGSLVTCDFIQNHKLIKSDLINKEQGFYPSMIFLSAPPVQPAGWVGGVVKKIPQYWLNVLASFNKSVKIAGILDIFYLSHDVRVFEDYLKDPLNSTKLHTKLLLQIVKRARIVFSRPLGVECPVHVVVGTKDRLVSHKDVIDYFHRLEPNAQMHVVDEGYHELHNEVERIRVKYTNILQDTIIKLIKSS
;
A
#
# COMPACT_ATOMS: atom_id res chain seq x y z
N MET A 1 -19.44 7.71 8.49
CA MET A 1 -18.68 8.61 7.57
C MET A 1 -19.31 8.55 6.18
N ARG A 2 -19.58 9.69 5.57
CA ARG A 2 -19.99 9.78 4.15
C ARG A 2 -18.72 9.99 3.32
N LEU A 3 -18.58 9.22 2.25
CA LEU A 3 -17.50 9.37 1.27
C LEU A 3 -18.07 9.90 -0.04
N ASP A 4 -17.55 10.99 -0.53
CA ASP A 4 -17.75 11.41 -1.90
C ASP A 4 -16.92 10.52 -2.83
N GLN A 5 -17.43 10.29 -4.04
CA GLN A 5 -16.83 9.37 -5.00
C GLN A 5 -16.61 10.06 -6.34
N ARG A 6 -15.46 9.80 -6.96
CA ARG A 6 -15.09 10.34 -8.27
C ARG A 6 -14.34 9.30 -9.09
N MET A 7 -14.40 9.47 -10.39
CA MET A 7 -13.49 8.81 -11.33
C MET A 7 -12.51 9.86 -11.83
N ILE A 8 -11.22 9.67 -11.60
CA ILE A 8 -10.17 10.54 -12.10
C ILE A 8 -9.44 9.85 -13.25
N SER A 9 -9.06 10.61 -14.28
CA SER A 9 -8.31 10.09 -15.42
C SER A 9 -6.82 10.10 -15.13
N THR A 10 -6.12 9.04 -15.55
CA THR A 10 -4.67 8.98 -15.50
C THR A 10 -4.07 9.48 -16.81
N PHE A 11 -2.77 9.75 -16.81
CA PHE A 11 -2.03 10.22 -17.98
C PHE A 11 -2.10 9.27 -19.20
N ASP A 12 -2.33 7.97 -18.99
CA ASP A 12 -2.41 6.94 -20.02
C ASP A 12 -3.85 6.49 -20.35
N GLY A 13 -4.84 7.25 -19.85
CA GLY A 13 -6.26 7.07 -20.19
C GLY A 13 -7.03 6.09 -19.34
N GLU A 14 -6.40 5.47 -18.33
CA GLU A 14 -7.12 4.69 -17.33
C GLU A 14 -7.94 5.61 -16.41
N ARG A 15 -8.92 5.06 -15.71
CA ARG A 15 -9.74 5.80 -14.75
C ARG A 15 -9.65 5.15 -13.37
N LEU A 16 -9.28 5.93 -12.38
CA LEU A 16 -9.19 5.50 -11.00
C LEU A 16 -10.44 5.89 -10.22
N PHE A 17 -11.00 4.93 -9.51
CA PHE A 17 -12.05 5.19 -8.55
C PHE A 17 -11.42 5.74 -7.27
N VAL A 18 -11.85 6.94 -6.88
CA VAL A 18 -11.38 7.64 -5.68
C VAL A 18 -12.59 7.90 -4.79
N SER A 19 -12.46 7.62 -3.51
CA SER A 19 -13.44 7.94 -2.48
C SER A 19 -12.77 8.75 -1.37
N PHE A 20 -13.39 9.86 -0.98
CA PHE A 20 -12.79 10.78 -0.02
C PHE A 20 -13.83 11.43 0.88
N SER A 21 -13.37 11.92 2.03
CA SER A 21 -14.14 12.77 2.93
C SER A 21 -13.28 13.99 3.28
N GLU A 22 -13.70 15.15 2.77
CA GLU A 22 -13.12 16.45 3.12
C GLU A 22 -13.97 17.04 4.26
N LEU A 23 -13.35 17.30 5.40
CA LEU A 23 -14.01 17.70 6.65
C LEU A 23 -13.39 18.98 7.25
N GLY A 24 -12.61 19.72 6.46
CA GLY A 24 -11.93 20.94 6.91
C GLY A 24 -10.71 20.69 7.80
N HIS A 25 -10.21 19.47 7.87
CA HIS A 25 -8.98 19.18 8.61
C HIS A 25 -7.74 19.66 7.86
N LYS A 26 -6.69 19.96 8.60
CA LYS A 26 -5.39 20.37 8.04
C LYS A 26 -4.71 19.23 7.27
N HIS A 27 -4.74 18.01 7.81
CA HIS A 27 -4.06 16.86 7.24
C HIS A 27 -4.99 16.00 6.38
N TRP A 28 -4.42 15.43 5.33
CA TRP A 28 -5.01 14.35 4.55
C TRP A 28 -4.31 13.03 4.84
N ILE A 29 -5.06 11.95 4.93
CA ILE A 29 -4.52 10.59 4.94
C ILE A 29 -4.90 9.93 3.62
N ILE A 30 -3.88 9.63 2.79
CA ILE A 30 -4.04 8.97 1.51
C ILE A 30 -3.76 7.49 1.71
N MET A 31 -4.75 6.64 1.41
CA MET A 31 -4.72 5.23 1.73
C MET A 31 -4.60 4.38 0.46
N THR A 32 -3.54 3.56 0.39
CA THR A 32 -3.26 2.65 -0.74
C THR A 32 -3.40 1.20 -0.29
N HIS A 33 -4.33 0.48 -0.91
CA HIS A 33 -4.65 -0.92 -0.60
C HIS A 33 -3.67 -1.94 -1.19
N GLY A 34 -3.80 -3.22 -0.84
CA GLY A 34 -2.96 -4.33 -1.27
C GLY A 34 -3.38 -4.97 -2.61
N VAL A 35 -2.69 -6.06 -2.98
CA VAL A 35 -2.99 -6.81 -4.20
C VAL A 35 -4.25 -7.67 -4.05
N GLY A 36 -5.08 -7.71 -5.09
CA GLY A 36 -6.26 -8.55 -5.14
C GLY A 36 -7.45 -8.03 -4.31
N GLU A 37 -7.31 -6.93 -3.62
CA GLU A 37 -8.35 -6.28 -2.83
C GLU A 37 -8.76 -4.91 -3.42
N HIS A 38 -9.51 -4.11 -2.67
CA HIS A 38 -9.92 -2.76 -3.05
C HIS A 38 -10.07 -1.86 -1.82
N SER A 39 -10.16 -0.55 -2.05
CA SER A 39 -10.24 0.49 -1.02
C SER A 39 -11.39 0.32 -0.02
N GLY A 40 -12.50 -0.29 -0.45
CA GLY A 40 -13.67 -0.53 0.40
C GLY A 40 -13.37 -1.37 1.65
N ARG A 41 -12.37 -2.26 1.59
CA ARG A 41 -11.96 -3.09 2.72
C ARG A 41 -11.29 -2.29 3.84
N HIS A 42 -10.87 -1.06 3.54
CA HIS A 42 -10.23 -0.13 4.49
C HIS A 42 -11.18 0.95 5.03
N HIS A 43 -12.47 0.92 4.70
CA HIS A 43 -13.43 1.97 5.09
C HIS A 43 -13.54 2.15 6.61
N HIS A 44 -13.39 1.08 7.40
CA HIS A 44 -13.45 1.18 8.87
C HIS A 44 -12.24 1.94 9.45
N ILE A 45 -11.05 1.77 8.85
CA ILE A 45 -9.86 2.54 9.22
C ILE A 45 -9.99 4.00 8.76
N ALA A 46 -10.51 4.23 7.54
CA ALA A 46 -10.79 5.57 7.07
C ALA A 46 -11.84 6.29 7.96
N ALA A 47 -12.86 5.57 8.43
CA ALA A 47 -13.85 6.10 9.38
C ALA A 47 -13.21 6.46 10.73
N TYR A 48 -12.23 5.70 11.19
CA TYR A 48 -11.46 6.05 12.37
C TYR A 48 -10.64 7.32 12.16
N PHE A 49 -9.93 7.41 11.06
CA PHE A 49 -9.09 8.59 10.73
C PHE A 49 -9.91 9.86 10.46
N SER A 50 -11.13 9.74 9.91
CA SER A 50 -11.97 10.89 9.58
C SER A 50 -12.38 11.75 10.78
N GLN A 51 -12.16 11.27 11.99
CA GLN A 51 -12.34 12.05 13.22
C GLN A 51 -11.20 13.07 13.43
N PHE A 52 -10.09 12.94 12.70
CA PHE A 52 -8.86 13.71 12.94
C PHE A 52 -8.26 14.31 11.67
N ALA A 53 -8.60 13.76 10.52
CA ALA A 53 -8.03 14.15 9.22
C ALA A 53 -9.05 14.02 8.10
N ASN A 54 -8.83 14.71 6.99
CA ASN A 54 -9.45 14.37 5.72
C ASN A 54 -8.88 13.03 5.24
N VAL A 55 -9.69 12.21 4.59
CA VAL A 55 -9.28 10.89 4.13
C VAL A 55 -9.53 10.72 2.64
N CYS A 56 -8.60 10.06 1.96
CA CYS A 56 -8.73 9.67 0.59
C CYS A 56 -8.31 8.21 0.43
N LEU A 57 -9.20 7.41 -0.15
CA LEU A 57 -8.94 6.05 -0.56
C LEU A 57 -9.12 5.97 -2.07
N TYR A 58 -8.37 5.12 -2.73
CA TYR A 58 -8.56 4.90 -4.16
C TYR A 58 -8.32 3.43 -4.49
N ASP A 59 -8.97 2.98 -5.56
CA ASP A 59 -8.72 1.65 -6.09
C ASP A 59 -7.56 1.72 -7.09
N LEU A 60 -6.54 0.89 -6.89
CA LEU A 60 -5.43 0.73 -7.84
C LEU A 60 -5.96 0.29 -9.21
N ARG A 61 -5.31 0.70 -10.31
CA ARG A 61 -5.66 0.20 -11.65
C ARG A 61 -5.77 -1.33 -11.66
N GLY A 62 -6.75 -1.86 -12.36
CA GLY A 62 -7.02 -3.29 -12.39
C GLY A 62 -7.58 -3.87 -11.09
N HIS A 63 -7.99 -3.04 -10.13
CA HIS A 63 -8.59 -3.46 -8.86
C HIS A 63 -9.91 -2.70 -8.60
N GLY A 64 -10.76 -3.29 -7.77
CA GLY A 64 -11.98 -2.66 -7.31
C GLY A 64 -12.85 -2.10 -8.45
N LYS A 65 -13.19 -0.82 -8.37
CA LYS A 65 -14.00 -0.08 -9.36
C LYS A 65 -13.15 0.69 -10.38
N SER A 66 -11.82 0.71 -10.23
CA SER A 66 -10.92 1.32 -11.21
C SER A 66 -10.90 0.53 -12.51
N SER A 67 -10.57 1.20 -13.62
CA SER A 67 -10.42 0.57 -14.93
C SER A 67 -9.14 -0.26 -15.02
N GLY A 68 -8.91 -0.88 -16.15
CA GLY A 68 -7.79 -1.78 -16.39
C GLY A 68 -8.16 -3.27 -16.25
N GLU A 69 -7.31 -4.12 -16.76
CA GLU A 69 -7.50 -5.57 -16.69
C GLU A 69 -7.37 -6.05 -15.24
N ARG A 70 -8.32 -6.85 -14.76
CA ARG A 70 -8.40 -7.31 -13.36
C ARG A 70 -7.16 -8.08 -12.94
N ALA A 71 -6.50 -7.59 -11.85
CA ALA A 71 -5.29 -8.16 -11.27
C ALA A 71 -4.12 -8.28 -12.26
N TYR A 72 -3.97 -7.29 -13.13
CA TYR A 72 -2.92 -7.19 -14.14
C TYR A 72 -2.29 -5.80 -14.13
N VAL A 73 -1.01 -5.76 -14.44
CA VAL A 73 -0.29 -4.53 -14.81
C VAL A 73 0.86 -4.89 -15.74
N ASN A 74 1.07 -4.11 -16.77
CA ASN A 74 2.20 -4.33 -17.69
C ASN A 74 3.53 -3.87 -17.09
N ASP A 75 3.52 -2.72 -16.40
CA ASP A 75 4.66 -2.15 -15.68
C ASP A 75 4.21 -1.67 -14.30
N PHE A 76 4.88 -2.12 -13.25
CA PHE A 76 4.56 -1.75 -11.87
C PHE A 76 4.62 -0.25 -11.62
N PHE A 77 5.49 0.46 -12.33
CA PHE A 77 5.65 1.91 -12.19
C PHE A 77 4.37 2.71 -12.52
N SER A 78 3.44 2.12 -13.26
CA SER A 78 2.14 2.73 -13.50
C SER A 78 1.36 2.99 -12.21
N PHE A 79 1.48 2.12 -11.18
CA PHE A 79 0.86 2.36 -9.87
C PHE A 79 1.42 3.60 -9.16
N SER A 80 2.72 3.86 -9.29
CA SER A 80 3.36 5.04 -8.71
C SER A 80 2.89 6.33 -9.40
N ARG A 81 2.68 6.28 -10.72
CA ARG A 81 2.07 7.38 -11.47
C ARG A 81 0.61 7.59 -11.08
N ASP A 82 -0.14 6.52 -10.86
CA ASP A 82 -1.53 6.60 -10.39
C ASP A 82 -1.63 7.29 -9.02
N LEU A 83 -0.74 6.95 -8.09
CA LEU A 83 -0.68 7.65 -6.80
C LEU A 83 -0.38 9.14 -6.99
N MET A 84 0.51 9.49 -7.93
CA MET A 84 0.77 10.88 -8.29
C MET A 84 -0.50 11.59 -8.77
N GLU A 85 -1.28 10.97 -9.68
CA GLU A 85 -2.53 11.56 -10.18
C GLU A 85 -3.55 11.78 -9.06
N VAL A 86 -3.71 10.81 -8.14
CA VAL A 86 -4.57 10.96 -6.96
C VAL A 86 -4.12 12.14 -6.10
N MET A 87 -2.82 12.25 -5.82
CA MET A 87 -2.28 13.34 -5.01
C MET A 87 -2.40 14.70 -5.71
N SER A 88 -2.17 14.75 -7.03
CA SER A 88 -2.34 15.98 -7.84
C SER A 88 -3.79 16.46 -7.80
N TYR A 89 -4.74 15.53 -7.97
CA TYR A 89 -6.16 15.83 -7.84
C TYR A 89 -6.50 16.44 -6.47
N LEU A 90 -6.01 15.86 -5.37
CA LEU A 90 -6.26 16.39 -4.03
C LEU A 90 -5.61 17.77 -3.82
N LYS A 91 -4.40 17.95 -4.34
CA LYS A 91 -3.69 19.23 -4.27
C LYS A 91 -4.42 20.33 -5.03
N GLU A 92 -4.89 20.04 -6.23
CA GLU A 92 -5.58 21.01 -7.09
C GLU A 92 -6.99 21.34 -6.61
N GLU A 93 -7.79 20.31 -6.31
CA GLU A 93 -9.19 20.45 -5.97
C GLU A 93 -9.40 20.98 -4.53
N PHE A 94 -8.65 20.41 -3.56
CA PHE A 94 -8.84 20.71 -2.14
C PHE A 94 -7.70 21.53 -1.53
N LYS A 95 -6.75 21.99 -2.34
CA LYS A 95 -5.59 22.78 -1.87
C LYS A 95 -4.83 22.02 -0.75
N MET A 96 -4.74 20.69 -0.87
CA MET A 96 -4.02 19.86 0.08
C MET A 96 -2.57 20.31 0.23
N THR A 97 -2.13 20.55 1.46
CA THR A 97 -0.75 20.97 1.77
C THR A 97 -0.04 19.99 2.72
N HIS A 98 -0.79 19.35 3.62
CA HIS A 98 -0.25 18.41 4.60
C HIS A 98 -0.86 17.04 4.39
N TYR A 99 -0.03 16.03 4.23
CA TYR A 99 -0.53 14.67 3.97
C TYR A 99 0.31 13.60 4.63
N ILE A 100 -0.34 12.48 4.89
CA ILE A 100 0.23 11.24 5.42
C ILE A 100 -0.05 10.15 4.38
N LEU A 101 0.95 9.36 4.03
CA LEU A 101 0.80 8.19 3.18
C LEU A 101 0.61 6.96 4.07
N TYR A 102 -0.59 6.40 4.07
CA TYR A 102 -0.91 5.13 4.71
C TYR A 102 -1.03 4.06 3.63
N ALA A 103 -0.30 2.96 3.77
CA ALA A 103 -0.30 1.93 2.74
C ALA A 103 -0.24 0.52 3.34
N HIS A 104 -0.92 -0.42 2.67
CA HIS A 104 -0.95 -1.82 3.07
C HIS A 104 -0.40 -2.73 1.96
N SER A 105 0.44 -3.70 2.34
CA SER A 105 0.92 -4.77 1.45
C SER A 105 1.51 -4.22 0.14
N MET A 106 1.01 -4.62 -1.04
CA MET A 106 1.43 -4.08 -2.34
C MET A 106 1.34 -2.54 -2.38
N GLY A 107 0.36 -1.94 -1.71
CA GLY A 107 0.26 -0.49 -1.58
C GLY A 107 1.47 0.13 -0.92
N SER A 108 2.10 -0.55 0.05
CA SER A 108 3.36 -0.10 0.65
C SER A 108 4.50 -0.08 -0.38
N LEU A 109 4.56 -1.08 -1.28
CA LEU A 109 5.53 -1.07 -2.37
C LEU A 109 5.27 0.07 -3.36
N VAL A 110 4.00 0.34 -3.69
CA VAL A 110 3.62 1.48 -4.55
C VAL A 110 4.07 2.80 -3.92
N THR A 111 3.82 2.98 -2.63
CA THR A 111 4.24 4.19 -1.88
C THR A 111 5.76 4.34 -1.84
N CYS A 112 6.50 3.28 -1.52
CA CYS A 112 7.97 3.31 -1.50
C CYS A 112 8.55 3.58 -2.90
N ASP A 113 7.97 2.97 -3.93
CA ASP A 113 8.38 3.19 -5.32
C ASP A 113 8.11 4.62 -5.79
N PHE A 114 6.95 5.17 -5.47
CA PHE A 114 6.62 6.56 -5.73
C PHE A 114 7.64 7.51 -5.09
N ILE A 115 7.93 7.33 -3.81
CA ILE A 115 8.87 8.17 -3.06
C ILE A 115 10.27 8.13 -3.68
N GLN A 116 10.80 6.94 -3.97
CA GLN A 116 12.14 6.80 -4.54
C GLN A 116 12.26 7.36 -5.97
N ASN A 117 11.16 7.46 -6.69
CA ASN A 117 11.17 7.82 -8.12
C ASN A 117 10.35 9.07 -8.46
N HIS A 118 9.90 9.85 -7.45
CA HIS A 118 9.11 11.06 -7.67
C HIS A 118 9.77 12.07 -8.63
N LYS A 119 11.10 12.17 -8.61
CA LYS A 119 11.85 13.04 -9.54
C LYS A 119 11.75 12.57 -10.99
N LEU A 120 11.65 11.25 -11.24
CA LEU A 120 11.52 10.70 -12.59
C LEU A 120 10.16 11.00 -13.22
N ILE A 121 9.12 11.11 -12.40
CA ILE A 121 7.77 11.46 -12.85
C ILE A 121 7.53 12.97 -12.83
N LYS A 122 8.61 13.76 -12.63
CA LYS A 122 8.56 15.24 -12.56
C LYS A 122 7.49 15.75 -11.58
N SER A 123 7.31 15.03 -10.50
CA SER A 123 6.33 15.37 -9.49
C SER A 123 6.89 16.44 -8.55
N ASP A 124 6.16 17.52 -8.42
CA ASP A 124 6.36 18.55 -7.39
C ASP A 124 5.66 18.20 -6.07
N LEU A 125 5.06 17.00 -6.02
CA LEU A 125 4.29 16.48 -4.89
C LEU A 125 5.16 15.99 -3.72
N ILE A 126 6.48 15.92 -3.90
CA ILE A 126 7.46 15.75 -2.82
C ILE A 126 8.50 16.84 -2.99
N ASN A 127 8.18 18.04 -2.55
CA ASN A 127 9.05 19.19 -2.62
C ASN A 127 9.10 19.90 -1.27
N LYS A 128 10.17 19.64 -0.51
CA LYS A 128 10.37 20.19 0.82
C LYS A 128 10.56 21.71 0.79
N GLU A 129 11.22 22.23 -0.24
CA GLU A 129 11.47 23.67 -0.40
C GLU A 129 10.16 24.45 -0.65
N GLN A 130 9.17 23.81 -1.31
CA GLN A 130 7.85 24.36 -1.52
C GLN A 130 6.85 24.02 -0.42
N GLY A 131 7.29 23.36 0.67
CA GLY A 131 6.43 22.98 1.79
C GLY A 131 5.47 21.82 1.49
N PHE A 132 5.62 21.13 0.37
CA PHE A 132 4.80 19.98 0.01
C PHE A 132 5.59 18.69 0.17
N TYR A 133 5.55 18.15 1.38
CA TYR A 133 6.29 16.94 1.78
C TYR A 133 5.43 16.07 2.70
N PRO A 134 5.51 14.73 2.65
CA PRO A 134 4.73 13.91 3.55
C PRO A 134 5.06 14.21 5.01
N SER A 135 4.03 14.43 5.81
CA SER A 135 4.18 14.61 7.26
C SER A 135 4.60 13.31 7.94
N MET A 136 4.21 12.18 7.35
CA MET A 136 4.55 10.82 7.81
C MET A 136 4.26 9.79 6.70
N ILE A 137 4.96 8.67 6.77
CA ILE A 137 4.68 7.48 5.98
C ILE A 137 4.41 6.33 6.94
N PHE A 138 3.26 5.66 6.75
CA PHE A 138 2.87 4.49 7.53
C PHE A 138 2.68 3.28 6.62
N LEU A 139 3.51 2.26 6.81
CA LEU A 139 3.56 1.06 5.98
C LEU A 139 3.11 -0.16 6.78
N SER A 140 2.03 -0.79 6.37
CA SER A 140 1.54 -2.04 6.95
C SER A 140 1.91 -3.21 6.05
N ALA A 141 2.68 -4.17 6.60
CA ALA A 141 3.13 -5.38 5.92
C ALA A 141 3.78 -5.12 4.53
N PRO A 142 4.81 -4.24 4.41
CA PRO A 142 5.45 -3.97 3.13
C PRO A 142 6.08 -5.23 2.53
N PRO A 143 5.87 -5.55 1.23
CA PRO A 143 6.26 -6.80 0.62
C PRO A 143 7.75 -6.83 0.23
N VAL A 144 8.64 -6.69 1.21
CA VAL A 144 10.10 -6.75 1.03
C VAL A 144 10.50 -8.10 0.44
N GLN A 145 9.92 -9.18 0.97
CA GLN A 145 10.14 -10.54 0.51
C GLN A 145 8.90 -11.40 0.81
N PRO A 146 8.47 -12.30 -0.11
CA PRO A 146 7.45 -13.29 0.21
C PRO A 146 7.87 -14.19 1.36
N ALA A 147 6.91 -14.64 2.19
CA ALA A 147 7.18 -15.54 3.29
C ALA A 147 7.39 -17.00 2.82
N GLY A 148 7.91 -17.82 3.71
CA GLY A 148 8.01 -19.28 3.54
C GLY A 148 8.88 -19.73 2.37
N TRP A 149 8.52 -20.89 1.79
CA TRP A 149 9.28 -21.54 0.72
C TRP A 149 9.27 -20.71 -0.59
N VAL A 150 8.17 -19.99 -0.87
CA VAL A 150 8.06 -19.08 -2.03
C VAL A 150 9.15 -18.03 -1.97
N GLY A 151 9.34 -17.39 -0.80
CA GLY A 151 10.41 -16.43 -0.58
C GLY A 151 11.80 -17.03 -0.80
N GLY A 152 12.00 -18.28 -0.32
CA GLY A 152 13.25 -18.99 -0.54
C GLY A 152 13.57 -19.25 -2.00
N VAL A 153 12.56 -19.60 -2.80
CA VAL A 153 12.71 -19.77 -4.27
C VAL A 153 12.96 -18.42 -4.94
N VAL A 154 12.13 -17.44 -4.63
CA VAL A 154 12.26 -16.09 -5.21
C VAL A 154 13.65 -15.52 -4.97
N LYS A 155 14.22 -15.62 -3.77
CA LYS A 155 15.59 -15.14 -3.47
C LYS A 155 16.66 -15.70 -4.40
N LYS A 156 16.50 -16.94 -4.86
CA LYS A 156 17.48 -17.63 -5.71
C LYS A 156 17.41 -17.27 -7.20
N ILE A 157 16.31 -16.64 -7.65
CA ILE A 157 16.15 -16.24 -9.06
C ILE A 157 17.02 -15.00 -9.31
N PRO A 158 18.02 -15.03 -10.24
CA PRO A 158 18.78 -13.85 -10.59
C PRO A 158 17.91 -12.73 -11.14
N GLN A 159 18.27 -11.47 -10.85
CA GLN A 159 17.52 -10.29 -11.31
C GLN A 159 17.35 -10.24 -12.83
N TYR A 160 18.38 -10.69 -13.56
CA TYR A 160 18.32 -10.80 -15.02
C TYR A 160 17.11 -11.63 -15.49
N TRP A 161 16.92 -12.84 -14.91
CA TRP A 161 15.80 -13.70 -15.27
C TRP A 161 14.45 -13.11 -14.87
N LEU A 162 14.36 -12.43 -13.73
CA LEU A 162 13.14 -11.71 -13.36
C LEU A 162 12.80 -10.62 -14.38
N ASN A 163 13.81 -9.88 -14.85
CA ASN A 163 13.60 -8.87 -15.88
C ASN A 163 13.12 -9.49 -17.20
N VAL A 164 13.72 -10.58 -17.63
CA VAL A 164 13.33 -11.31 -18.85
C VAL A 164 11.91 -11.85 -18.70
N LEU A 165 11.60 -12.57 -17.61
CA LEU A 165 10.26 -13.12 -17.38
C LEU A 165 9.19 -12.03 -17.28
N ALA A 166 9.50 -10.93 -16.60
CA ALA A 166 8.61 -9.80 -16.48
C ALA A 166 8.44 -8.99 -17.78
N SER A 167 9.28 -9.17 -18.80
CA SER A 167 9.14 -8.51 -20.11
C SER A 167 8.13 -9.20 -21.02
N PHE A 168 7.83 -10.49 -20.80
CA PHE A 168 6.86 -11.20 -21.63
C PHE A 168 5.44 -10.66 -21.43
N ASN A 169 4.72 -10.43 -22.53
CA ASN A 169 3.33 -9.96 -22.50
C ASN A 169 2.31 -11.07 -22.28
N LYS A 170 2.69 -12.35 -22.47
CA LYS A 170 1.81 -13.48 -22.19
C LYS A 170 1.69 -13.67 -20.69
N SER A 171 0.46 -13.72 -20.20
CA SER A 171 0.14 -13.85 -18.78
C SER A 171 -1.02 -14.81 -18.57
N VAL A 172 -0.96 -15.60 -17.51
CA VAL A 172 -2.01 -16.55 -17.10
C VAL A 172 -2.51 -16.15 -15.73
N LYS A 173 -3.81 -16.31 -15.50
CA LYS A 173 -4.41 -16.12 -14.16
C LYS A 173 -4.18 -17.38 -13.33
N ILE A 174 -3.58 -17.21 -12.17
CA ILE A 174 -3.30 -18.29 -11.22
C ILE A 174 -4.07 -18.04 -9.93
N ALA A 175 -4.78 -19.07 -9.45
CA ALA A 175 -5.43 -19.06 -8.15
C ALA A 175 -4.48 -19.61 -7.06
N GLY A 176 -4.78 -19.32 -5.79
CA GLY A 176 -4.10 -19.92 -4.64
C GLY A 176 -2.68 -19.43 -4.36
N ILE A 177 -2.22 -18.37 -5.05
CA ILE A 177 -0.92 -17.74 -4.73
C ILE A 177 -1.01 -16.87 -3.48
N LEU A 178 -2.12 -16.15 -3.33
CA LEU A 178 -2.44 -15.49 -2.08
C LEU A 178 -3.18 -16.49 -1.21
N ASP A 179 -2.57 -16.89 -0.11
CA ASP A 179 -3.25 -17.70 0.90
C ASP A 179 -4.16 -16.79 1.74
N ILE A 180 -5.31 -16.45 1.15
CA ILE A 180 -6.29 -15.53 1.73
C ILE A 180 -6.86 -16.00 3.08
N PHE A 181 -6.72 -17.28 3.40
CA PHE A 181 -7.08 -17.83 4.70
C PHE A 181 -6.22 -17.23 5.84
N TYR A 182 -4.97 -16.86 5.52
CA TYR A 182 -4.04 -16.27 6.48
C TYR A 182 -3.97 -14.71 6.40
N LEU A 183 -5.01 -14.08 5.86
CA LEU A 183 -5.13 -12.63 5.96
C LEU A 183 -5.41 -12.20 7.40
N SER A 184 -6.27 -12.93 8.11
CA SER A 184 -6.68 -12.67 9.50
C SER A 184 -7.05 -13.95 10.21
N HIS A 185 -7.01 -13.97 11.55
CA HIS A 185 -7.60 -15.03 12.39
C HIS A 185 -9.14 -14.99 12.39
N ASP A 186 -9.76 -13.89 11.98
CA ASP A 186 -11.20 -13.79 11.83
C ASP A 186 -11.65 -14.44 10.51
N VAL A 187 -12.26 -15.62 10.61
CA VAL A 187 -12.75 -16.39 9.45
C VAL A 187 -13.72 -15.58 8.58
N ARG A 188 -14.46 -14.63 9.16
CA ARG A 188 -15.37 -13.74 8.41
C ARG A 188 -14.62 -12.91 7.37
N VAL A 189 -13.39 -12.50 7.65
CA VAL A 189 -12.54 -11.76 6.71
C VAL A 189 -12.28 -12.59 5.45
N PHE A 190 -11.99 -13.88 5.61
CA PHE A 190 -11.84 -14.81 4.49
C PHE A 190 -13.14 -15.01 3.71
N GLU A 191 -14.27 -15.23 4.42
CA GLU A 191 -15.58 -15.41 3.79
C GLU A 191 -16.02 -14.17 3.01
N ASP A 192 -15.89 -13.01 3.60
CA ASP A 192 -16.24 -11.72 2.98
C ASP A 192 -15.34 -11.43 1.78
N TYR A 193 -14.05 -11.79 1.87
CA TYR A 193 -13.14 -11.67 0.73
C TYR A 193 -13.62 -12.48 -0.48
N LEU A 194 -14.06 -13.71 -0.26
CA LEU A 194 -14.56 -14.60 -1.34
C LEU A 194 -15.90 -14.16 -1.92
N LYS A 195 -16.77 -13.56 -1.11
CA LYS A 195 -18.11 -13.12 -1.53
C LYS A 195 -18.07 -11.78 -2.27
N ASP A 196 -17.03 -10.98 -2.07
CA ASP A 196 -16.94 -9.66 -2.68
C ASP A 196 -16.45 -9.73 -4.12
N PRO A 197 -17.29 -9.37 -5.10
CA PRO A 197 -16.92 -9.45 -6.53
C PRO A 197 -15.85 -8.44 -6.95
N LEU A 198 -15.53 -7.47 -6.12
CA LEU A 198 -14.46 -6.49 -6.36
C LEU A 198 -13.08 -7.03 -5.99
N ASN A 199 -13.02 -8.11 -5.22
CA ASN A 199 -11.78 -8.80 -4.90
C ASN A 199 -11.35 -9.75 -6.03
N SER A 200 -10.08 -10.01 -6.13
CA SER A 200 -9.50 -10.91 -7.12
C SER A 200 -8.80 -12.08 -6.45
N THR A 201 -9.40 -13.27 -6.52
CA THR A 201 -8.81 -14.52 -6.00
C THR A 201 -7.81 -15.14 -6.98
N LYS A 202 -7.79 -14.66 -8.23
CA LYS A 202 -6.86 -15.07 -9.30
C LYS A 202 -6.05 -13.87 -9.75
N LEU A 203 -4.73 -13.98 -9.70
CA LEU A 203 -3.81 -12.95 -10.12
C LEU A 203 -3.10 -13.33 -11.41
N HIS A 204 -2.82 -12.36 -12.25
CA HIS A 204 -1.99 -12.57 -13.41
C HIS A 204 -0.53 -12.82 -13.02
N THR A 205 0.11 -13.80 -13.65
CA THR A 205 1.55 -14.07 -13.46
C THR A 205 2.40 -12.84 -13.75
N LYS A 206 1.98 -12.01 -14.72
CA LYS A 206 2.63 -10.74 -15.03
C LYS A 206 2.65 -9.79 -13.83
N LEU A 207 1.50 -9.59 -13.17
CA LEU A 207 1.41 -8.74 -11.97
C LEU A 207 2.35 -9.26 -10.85
N LEU A 208 2.35 -10.56 -10.60
CA LEU A 208 3.21 -11.18 -9.59
C LEU A 208 4.70 -10.97 -9.89
N LEU A 209 5.11 -11.18 -11.14
CA LEU A 209 6.49 -10.95 -11.58
C LEU A 209 6.87 -9.47 -11.47
N GLN A 210 5.97 -8.56 -11.81
CA GLN A 210 6.19 -7.12 -11.66
C GLN A 210 6.33 -6.71 -10.18
N ILE A 211 5.51 -7.27 -9.28
CA ILE A 211 5.64 -7.05 -7.83
C ILE A 211 7.01 -7.51 -7.34
N VAL A 212 7.40 -8.75 -7.62
CA VAL A 212 8.69 -9.31 -7.17
C VAL A 212 9.87 -8.52 -7.74
N LYS A 213 9.84 -8.24 -9.04
CA LYS A 213 10.87 -7.45 -9.72
C LYS A 213 11.02 -6.07 -9.06
N ARG A 214 9.89 -5.38 -8.83
CA ARG A 214 9.91 -4.03 -8.29
C ARG A 214 10.29 -4.00 -6.82
N ALA A 215 9.80 -4.93 -6.02
CA ALA A 215 10.17 -5.06 -4.61
C ALA A 215 11.69 -5.19 -4.44
N ARG A 216 12.35 -6.01 -5.25
CA ARG A 216 13.82 -6.13 -5.22
C ARG A 216 14.54 -4.84 -5.54
N ILE A 217 14.04 -4.06 -6.50
CA ILE A 217 14.65 -2.78 -6.87
C ILE A 217 14.45 -1.76 -5.74
N VAL A 218 13.22 -1.63 -5.25
CA VAL A 218 12.85 -0.66 -4.22
C VAL A 218 13.56 -0.98 -2.91
N PHE A 219 13.50 -2.22 -2.44
CA PHE A 219 14.08 -2.63 -1.17
C PHE A 219 15.57 -3.02 -1.24
N SER A 220 16.26 -2.66 -2.32
CA SER A 220 17.73 -2.75 -2.40
C SER A 220 18.46 -1.47 -1.99
N ARG A 221 17.74 -0.37 -1.81
CA ARG A 221 18.28 0.96 -1.48
C ARG A 221 17.39 1.70 -0.48
N PRO A 222 17.88 2.76 0.18
CA PRO A 222 17.07 3.58 1.08
C PRO A 222 15.89 4.26 0.38
N LEU A 223 14.84 4.57 1.13
CA LEU A 223 13.69 5.35 0.65
C LEU A 223 14.08 6.79 0.32
N GLY A 224 15.05 7.32 1.06
CA GLY A 224 15.54 8.69 0.85
C GLY A 224 14.55 9.77 1.29
N VAL A 225 13.85 9.54 2.41
CA VAL A 225 12.91 10.50 3.01
C VAL A 225 13.39 10.98 4.37
N GLU A 226 12.98 12.20 4.72
CA GLU A 226 13.31 12.83 5.99
C GLU A 226 12.12 12.86 6.98
N CYS A 227 10.90 12.55 6.51
CA CYS A 227 9.75 12.45 7.39
C CYS A 227 9.78 11.15 8.23
N PRO A 228 9.06 11.11 9.37
CA PRO A 228 8.89 9.88 10.12
C PRO A 228 8.34 8.74 9.26
N VAL A 229 8.96 7.57 9.34
CA VAL A 229 8.50 6.34 8.70
C VAL A 229 8.15 5.33 9.79
N HIS A 230 6.91 4.88 9.81
CA HIS A 230 6.44 3.84 10.70
C HIS A 230 6.10 2.59 9.90
N VAL A 231 6.55 1.45 10.37
CA VAL A 231 6.34 0.16 9.70
C VAL A 231 5.76 -0.82 10.70
N VAL A 232 4.68 -1.48 10.34
CA VAL A 232 4.04 -2.48 11.19
C VAL A 232 3.98 -3.83 10.48
N VAL A 233 4.31 -4.90 11.22
CA VAL A 233 4.29 -6.27 10.73
C VAL A 233 3.72 -7.23 11.76
N GLY A 234 3.04 -8.27 11.31
CA GLY A 234 2.60 -9.39 12.14
C GLY A 234 3.62 -10.51 12.15
N THR A 235 3.91 -11.11 13.32
CA THR A 235 4.91 -12.19 13.43
C THR A 235 4.48 -13.50 12.77
N LYS A 236 3.18 -13.69 12.54
CA LYS A 236 2.59 -14.87 11.89
C LYS A 236 2.11 -14.61 10.47
N ASP A 237 2.52 -13.49 9.87
CA ASP A 237 2.27 -13.20 8.47
C ASP A 237 2.87 -14.30 7.58
N ARG A 238 2.02 -14.92 6.74
CA ARG A 238 2.42 -15.99 5.82
C ARG A 238 2.57 -15.54 4.37
N LEU A 239 2.20 -14.30 4.07
CA LEU A 239 2.37 -13.72 2.75
C LEU A 239 3.68 -12.95 2.65
N VAL A 240 4.02 -12.18 3.67
CA VAL A 240 5.23 -11.35 3.73
C VAL A 240 6.14 -11.80 4.87
N SER A 241 7.43 -11.91 4.60
CA SER A 241 8.42 -12.25 5.61
C SER A 241 8.69 -11.07 6.54
N HIS A 242 8.11 -11.08 7.73
CA HIS A 242 8.36 -10.04 8.73
C HIS A 242 9.84 -9.90 9.08
N LYS A 243 10.62 -10.99 9.05
CA LYS A 243 12.06 -10.97 9.31
C LYS A 243 12.83 -10.17 8.26
N ASP A 244 12.50 -10.37 6.98
CA ASP A 244 13.13 -9.62 5.88
C ASP A 244 12.71 -8.15 5.89
N VAL A 245 11.48 -7.84 6.33
CA VAL A 245 11.03 -6.45 6.53
C VAL A 245 11.87 -5.79 7.63
N ILE A 246 11.98 -6.42 8.79
CA ILE A 246 12.77 -5.90 9.91
C ILE A 246 14.24 -5.70 9.49
N ASP A 247 14.85 -6.69 8.82
CA ASP A 247 16.24 -6.60 8.36
C ASP A 247 16.45 -5.43 7.38
N TYR A 248 15.56 -5.24 6.41
CA TYR A 248 15.64 -4.12 5.48
C TYR A 248 15.61 -2.77 6.20
N PHE A 249 14.60 -2.55 7.04
CA PHE A 249 14.42 -1.26 7.70
C PHE A 249 15.55 -0.98 8.70
N HIS A 250 15.99 -1.97 9.47
CA HIS A 250 17.15 -1.78 10.38
C HIS A 250 18.43 -1.41 9.65
N ARG A 251 18.70 -2.02 8.46
CA ARG A 251 19.93 -1.77 7.71
C ARG A 251 19.92 -0.49 6.90
N LEU A 252 18.80 -0.20 6.23
CA LEU A 252 18.74 0.84 5.21
C LEU A 252 17.92 2.05 5.62
N GLU A 253 17.07 1.90 6.63
CA GLU A 253 16.20 2.96 7.17
C GLU A 253 16.28 3.01 8.70
N PRO A 254 17.45 3.29 9.28
CA PRO A 254 17.64 3.20 10.73
C PRO A 254 16.77 4.16 11.55
N ASN A 255 16.23 5.20 10.92
CA ASN A 255 15.31 6.16 11.54
C ASN A 255 13.84 5.71 11.45
N ALA A 256 13.53 4.63 10.71
CA ALA A 256 12.19 4.08 10.67
C ALA A 256 11.83 3.41 12.00
N GLN A 257 10.61 3.64 12.46
CA GLN A 257 10.11 3.01 13.68
C GLN A 257 9.37 1.73 13.34
N MET A 258 9.91 0.61 13.83
CA MET A 258 9.34 -0.72 13.62
C MET A 258 8.36 -1.08 14.73
N HIS A 259 7.17 -1.53 14.33
CA HIS A 259 6.13 -2.04 15.21
C HIS A 259 5.87 -3.51 14.88
N VAL A 260 6.17 -4.39 15.80
CA VAL A 260 5.98 -5.83 15.63
C VAL A 260 4.77 -6.28 16.46
N VAL A 261 3.74 -6.78 15.77
CA VAL A 261 2.53 -7.27 16.40
C VAL A 261 2.61 -8.79 16.52
N ASP A 262 2.87 -9.26 17.74
CA ASP A 262 2.96 -10.69 17.99
C ASP A 262 1.63 -11.39 17.69
N GLU A 263 1.74 -12.60 17.08
CA GLU A 263 0.64 -13.42 16.60
C GLU A 263 -0.16 -12.84 15.41
N GLY A 264 0.09 -11.58 14.97
CA GLY A 264 -0.65 -10.97 13.88
C GLY A 264 -0.39 -11.66 12.53
N TYR A 265 -1.46 -11.84 11.75
CA TYR A 265 -1.40 -12.22 10.34
C TYR A 265 -1.17 -10.99 9.46
N HIS A 266 -1.49 -11.10 8.17
CA HIS A 266 -1.17 -10.08 7.17
C HIS A 266 -1.99 -8.78 7.33
N GLU A 267 -3.30 -8.90 7.55
CA GLU A 267 -4.23 -7.77 7.66
C GLU A 267 -4.49 -7.40 9.13
N LEU A 268 -3.51 -6.79 9.80
CA LEU A 268 -3.61 -6.40 11.21
C LEU A 268 -4.83 -5.51 11.51
N HIS A 269 -5.28 -4.74 10.53
CA HIS A 269 -6.48 -3.89 10.63
C HIS A 269 -7.80 -4.69 10.61
N ASN A 270 -7.79 -5.89 10.06
CA ASN A 270 -8.93 -6.81 9.98
C ASN A 270 -8.82 -7.97 10.97
N GLU A 271 -7.85 -7.94 11.87
CA GLU A 271 -7.61 -9.01 12.83
C GLU A 271 -8.68 -9.11 13.91
N VAL A 272 -8.69 -10.26 14.61
CA VAL A 272 -9.49 -10.42 15.82
C VAL A 272 -9.17 -9.33 16.85
N GLU A 273 -10.13 -8.96 17.68
CA GLU A 273 -10.07 -7.80 18.57
C GLU A 273 -8.77 -7.74 19.39
N ARG A 274 -8.34 -8.85 20.00
CA ARG A 274 -7.12 -8.90 20.83
C ARG A 274 -5.83 -8.48 20.08
N ILE A 275 -5.78 -8.66 18.76
CA ILE A 275 -4.65 -8.27 17.90
C ILE A 275 -4.92 -6.89 17.31
N ARG A 276 -6.13 -6.64 16.82
CA ARG A 276 -6.53 -5.35 16.22
C ARG A 276 -6.37 -4.18 17.18
N VAL A 277 -6.63 -4.37 18.49
CA VAL A 277 -6.40 -3.32 19.50
C VAL A 277 -4.94 -2.89 19.52
N LYS A 278 -3.98 -3.82 19.41
CA LYS A 278 -2.55 -3.48 19.34
C LYS A 278 -2.25 -2.60 18.12
N TYR A 279 -2.82 -2.97 16.97
CA TYR A 279 -2.68 -2.17 15.74
C TYR A 279 -3.32 -0.79 15.88
N THR A 280 -4.51 -0.70 16.44
CA THR A 280 -5.20 0.59 16.66
C THR A 280 -4.40 1.49 17.61
N ASN A 281 -3.80 0.94 18.66
CA ASN A 281 -2.92 1.70 19.56
C ASN A 281 -1.69 2.24 18.83
N ILE A 282 -1.08 1.47 17.93
CA ILE A 282 0.01 1.95 17.07
C ILE A 282 -0.45 3.14 16.21
N LEU A 283 -1.63 3.06 15.59
CA LEU A 283 -2.18 4.19 14.82
C LEU A 283 -2.41 5.43 15.70
N GLN A 284 -2.90 5.22 16.92
CA GLN A 284 -3.11 6.29 17.91
C GLN A 284 -1.79 6.97 18.28
N ASP A 285 -0.78 6.18 18.63
CA ASP A 285 0.52 6.65 19.12
C ASP A 285 1.41 7.24 18.00
N THR A 286 1.07 7.01 16.76
CA THR A 286 1.80 7.49 15.60
C THR A 286 1.02 8.56 14.84
N ILE A 287 0.12 8.16 13.95
CA ILE A 287 -0.62 9.05 13.04
C ILE A 287 -1.44 10.08 13.82
N ILE A 288 -2.25 9.62 14.78
CA ILE A 288 -3.15 10.53 15.49
C ILE A 288 -2.39 11.48 16.41
N LYS A 289 -1.34 11.00 17.05
CA LYS A 289 -0.47 11.85 17.88
C LYS A 289 0.20 12.94 17.05
N LEU A 290 0.72 12.61 15.86
CA LEU A 290 1.32 13.58 14.95
C LEU A 290 0.29 14.64 14.54
N ILE A 291 -0.92 14.25 14.11
CA ILE A 291 -1.97 15.17 13.69
C ILE A 291 -2.36 16.12 14.83
N LYS A 292 -2.46 15.63 16.07
CA LYS A 292 -2.82 16.45 17.24
C LYS A 292 -1.71 17.40 17.70
N SER A 293 -0.45 17.15 17.32
CA SER A 293 0.71 17.95 17.71
C SER A 293 1.11 19.00 16.66
N SER A 294 0.49 19.00 15.49
CA SER A 294 0.76 19.90 14.34
C SER A 294 -0.41 20.83 14.03
#